data_54c7b4b2a969b74506db96465de97834
#
_entry.id   54c7b4b2a969b74506db96465de97834
#
_cell.length_a   1.000
_cell.length_b   1.000
_cell.length_c   1.000
_cell.angle_alpha   90.00
_cell.angle_beta   90.00
_cell.angle_gamma   90.00
#
_symmetry.space_group_name_H-M   'P 1'
#
loop_
_entity.id
_entity.type
_entity.pdbx_description
1 polymer ?
#
loop_
_entity_poly.entity_id
_entity_poly.type
_entity_poly.pdbx_seq_one_letter_code
_entity_poly.pdbx_strand_id
1 'polypeptide(L)'
;KGLFIPYKDRERINNCLETNNEKTVYIFSPEERERGIICYIIYSDKPIYLEQITECFDVSRNTVFKDLKRVSERLEQYELELKYYSKTGYKIEGDTVRIRALFILYFNEMFSLFQNGTLRFFCPDKIEVYYRKMKEIEKELGVRYVEGILFAMAAMIPLLYRHRQALVFPGLKISQMKETREYKLVAEYFPELLLEEQCYLALHLCGSRVNTVPPQFFANPSRQYIRDLVKEMIAEFEKTACVIFEDRESLERGLFIHLGTSLYRYQYGIQIGNMLGNDVMKEYPDLFAITRTVIKKLEENIGIPIPDSEAAYLALHFGSALKISEKDNQKLRILIVCVNGMSTGNMIRREVQKLLPFAEIVDVRAVVNLLNAQDVCDLIITTVKINSVVPSIVVHPILTELDRKNIMNHKLIAPKEIEIRRDQIFQVIKKYVSPENYKDLKDDLTVYFQGGMQEFAIEDKLELKLNKMLDEYRIRI
;
A
#
# COMPACT_ATOMS: atom_id res chain seq x y z
N LYS A 1 21.16 -0.65 15.24
CA LYS A 1 22.53 -0.16 15.54
C LYS A 1 23.05 0.43 14.24
N GLY A 2 23.08 1.77 14.11
CA GLY A 2 23.63 2.45 12.92
C GLY A 2 25.15 2.36 12.90
N LEU A 3 25.73 2.31 11.71
CA LEU A 3 27.18 2.45 11.51
C LEU A 3 27.58 3.90 11.80
N PHE A 4 28.47 4.08 12.76
CA PHE A 4 29.07 5.38 13.05
C PHE A 4 30.36 5.52 12.24
N ILE A 5 30.40 6.50 11.32
CA ILE A 5 31.58 6.85 10.54
C ILE A 5 32.23 8.08 11.18
N PRO A 6 33.47 7.99 11.72
CA PRO A 6 34.19 9.14 12.25
C PRO A 6 34.32 10.24 11.20
N TYR A 7 34.25 11.50 11.64
CA TYR A 7 34.24 12.65 10.73
C TYR A 7 35.48 12.70 9.80
N LYS A 8 36.66 12.31 10.32
CA LYS A 8 37.94 12.25 9.56
C LYS A 8 37.93 11.22 8.42
N ASP A 9 37.05 10.22 8.46
CA ASP A 9 36.98 9.16 7.44
C ASP A 9 35.86 9.43 6.41
N ARG A 10 34.99 10.43 6.64
CA ARG A 10 33.88 10.77 5.75
C ARG A 10 34.35 11.32 4.40
N GLU A 11 35.36 12.20 4.39
CA GLU A 11 35.96 12.71 3.15
C GLU A 11 36.60 11.58 2.32
N ARG A 12 37.29 10.65 3.00
CA ARG A 12 37.92 9.52 2.33
C ARG A 12 36.88 8.53 1.73
N ILE A 13 35.77 8.33 2.41
CA ILE A 13 34.66 7.52 1.93
C ILE A 13 33.93 8.23 0.80
N ASN A 14 33.65 9.54 0.90
CA ASN A 14 33.05 10.31 -0.18
C ASN A 14 33.94 10.31 -1.44
N ASN A 15 35.23 10.51 -1.29
CA ASN A 15 36.16 10.44 -2.42
C ASN A 15 36.23 9.03 -3.04
N CYS A 16 36.12 7.96 -2.23
CA CYS A 16 35.99 6.60 -2.74
C CYS A 16 34.66 6.35 -3.47
N LEU A 17 33.57 6.98 -3.04
CA LEU A 17 32.25 6.90 -3.70
C LEU A 17 32.22 7.73 -4.99
N GLU A 18 32.91 8.86 -5.05
CA GLU A 18 32.98 9.73 -6.24
C GLU A 18 33.98 9.21 -7.32
N THR A 19 35.04 8.53 -6.91
CA THR A 19 36.07 7.98 -7.83
C THR A 19 35.72 6.60 -8.39
N ASN A 20 34.81 5.85 -7.78
CA ASN A 20 34.33 4.59 -8.28
C ASN A 20 33.14 4.75 -9.22
N ASN A 21 33.42 5.16 -10.45
CA ASN A 21 32.55 4.90 -11.61
C ASN A 21 32.56 3.39 -12.04
N GLU A 22 33.12 2.53 -11.23
CA GLU A 22 33.06 1.09 -11.34
C GLU A 22 31.81 0.61 -10.58
N LYS A 23 30.86 0.04 -11.32
CA LYS A 23 29.67 -0.72 -10.92
C LYS A 23 29.47 -0.78 -9.40
N THR A 24 28.66 0.10 -8.86
CA THR A 24 28.19 -0.02 -7.47
C THR A 24 27.64 -1.43 -7.29
N VAL A 25 28.37 -2.27 -6.56
CA VAL A 25 27.92 -3.63 -6.24
C VAL A 25 26.71 -3.48 -5.33
N TYR A 26 25.54 -3.87 -5.82
CA TYR A 26 24.34 -3.87 -5.02
C TYR A 26 24.46 -4.89 -3.89
N ILE A 27 24.23 -4.44 -2.66
CA ILE A 27 24.24 -5.30 -1.47
C ILE A 27 22.81 -5.65 -1.11
N PHE A 28 22.43 -6.90 -1.34
CA PHE A 28 21.10 -7.40 -1.00
C PHE A 28 20.88 -7.42 0.52
N SER A 29 19.73 -6.92 0.97
CA SER A 29 19.27 -7.12 2.34
C SER A 29 18.99 -8.62 2.60
N PRO A 30 18.90 -9.05 3.85
CA PRO A 30 18.54 -10.43 4.18
C PRO A 30 17.19 -10.87 3.60
N GLU A 31 16.22 -9.96 3.56
CA GLU A 31 14.87 -10.19 3.03
C GLU A 31 14.89 -10.29 1.49
N GLU A 32 15.67 -9.45 0.82
CA GLU A 32 15.85 -9.53 -0.63
C GLU A 32 16.56 -10.82 -1.04
N ARG A 33 17.55 -11.27 -0.27
CA ARG A 33 18.21 -12.55 -0.54
C ARG A 33 17.26 -13.73 -0.34
N GLU A 34 16.46 -13.75 0.72
CA GLU A 34 15.44 -14.77 0.97
C GLU A 34 14.52 -14.91 -0.24
N ARG A 35 13.92 -13.81 -0.70
CA ARG A 35 13.04 -13.78 -1.86
C ARG A 35 13.75 -14.14 -3.15
N GLY A 36 14.96 -13.63 -3.33
CA GLY A 36 15.80 -13.89 -4.49
C GLY A 36 16.20 -15.35 -4.60
N ILE A 37 16.58 -16.00 -3.50
CA ILE A 37 16.92 -17.43 -3.46
C ILE A 37 15.69 -18.28 -3.84
N ILE A 38 14.52 -17.96 -3.31
CA ILE A 38 13.28 -18.66 -3.66
C ILE A 38 12.99 -18.52 -5.16
N CYS A 39 13.02 -17.31 -5.70
CA CYS A 39 12.81 -17.08 -7.13
C CYS A 39 13.87 -17.78 -7.99
N TYR A 40 15.12 -17.77 -7.56
CA TYR A 40 16.22 -18.42 -8.28
C TYR A 40 16.03 -19.94 -8.37
N ILE A 41 15.69 -20.58 -7.25
CA ILE A 41 15.43 -22.02 -7.22
C ILE A 41 14.23 -22.39 -8.09
N ILE A 42 13.15 -21.61 -8.05
CA ILE A 42 11.94 -21.87 -8.85
C ILE A 42 12.20 -21.65 -10.35
N TYR A 43 12.89 -20.55 -10.70
CA TYR A 43 13.08 -20.14 -12.09
C TYR A 43 14.12 -20.98 -12.84
N SER A 44 15.14 -21.46 -12.15
CA SER A 44 16.27 -22.16 -12.77
C SER A 44 15.84 -23.49 -13.42
N ASP A 45 16.40 -23.76 -14.61
CA ASP A 45 16.33 -25.04 -15.29
C ASP A 45 17.53 -25.96 -14.95
N LYS A 46 18.49 -25.40 -14.24
CA LYS A 46 19.73 -26.10 -13.82
C LYS A 46 19.72 -26.39 -12.32
N PRO A 47 20.44 -27.40 -11.88
CA PRO A 47 20.66 -27.66 -10.46
C PRO A 47 21.25 -26.44 -9.76
N ILE A 48 20.66 -26.07 -8.61
CA ILE A 48 21.16 -24.99 -7.78
C ILE A 48 21.76 -25.54 -6.51
N TYR A 49 23.06 -25.34 -6.36
CA TYR A 49 23.82 -25.71 -5.19
C TYR A 49 24.22 -24.46 -4.38
N LEU A 50 24.89 -24.69 -3.26
CA LEU A 50 25.33 -23.61 -2.37
C LEU A 50 26.24 -22.59 -3.09
N GLU A 51 27.11 -23.08 -3.97
CA GLU A 51 28.05 -22.27 -4.74
C GLU A 51 27.35 -21.26 -5.64
N GLN A 52 26.32 -21.69 -6.38
CA GLN A 52 25.54 -20.82 -7.26
C GLN A 52 24.82 -19.73 -6.48
N ILE A 53 24.31 -20.05 -5.29
CA ILE A 53 23.65 -19.06 -4.42
C ILE A 53 24.69 -18.06 -3.89
N THR A 54 25.86 -18.56 -3.44
CA THR A 54 26.98 -17.74 -2.96
C THR A 54 27.43 -16.72 -4.02
N GLU A 55 27.64 -17.19 -5.25
CA GLU A 55 28.06 -16.36 -6.39
C GLU A 55 26.96 -15.38 -6.81
N CYS A 56 25.70 -15.81 -6.84
CA CYS A 56 24.58 -15.01 -7.31
C CYS A 56 24.35 -13.79 -6.41
N PHE A 57 24.46 -13.95 -5.10
CA PHE A 57 24.17 -12.91 -4.12
C PHE A 57 25.42 -12.27 -3.50
N ASP A 58 26.61 -12.67 -3.94
CA ASP A 58 27.91 -12.18 -3.47
C ASP A 58 28.05 -12.20 -1.93
N VAL A 59 27.78 -13.35 -1.33
CA VAL A 59 27.82 -13.53 0.12
C VAL A 59 28.58 -14.78 0.53
N SER A 60 29.01 -14.87 1.78
CA SER A 60 29.73 -16.02 2.30
C SER A 60 28.83 -17.28 2.39
N ARG A 61 29.42 -18.47 2.36
CA ARG A 61 28.72 -19.75 2.60
C ARG A 61 27.91 -19.72 3.91
N ASN A 62 28.50 -19.16 4.98
CA ASN A 62 27.82 -19.07 6.28
C ASN A 62 26.58 -18.17 6.22
N THR A 63 26.63 -17.11 5.42
CA THR A 63 25.46 -16.25 5.19
C THR A 63 24.39 -17.02 4.43
N VAL A 64 24.75 -17.75 3.37
CA VAL A 64 23.79 -18.57 2.61
C VAL A 64 23.11 -19.62 3.48
N PHE A 65 23.83 -20.29 4.40
CA PHE A 65 23.20 -21.25 5.33
C PHE A 65 22.15 -20.58 6.22
N LYS A 66 22.42 -19.36 6.71
CA LYS A 66 21.43 -18.60 7.49
C LYS A 66 20.22 -18.18 6.62
N ASP A 67 20.49 -17.80 5.37
CA ASP A 67 19.45 -17.42 4.43
C ASP A 67 18.59 -18.63 4.04
N LEU A 68 19.19 -19.81 3.77
CA LEU A 68 18.45 -21.05 3.49
C LEU A 68 17.57 -21.51 4.65
N LYS A 69 18.02 -21.30 5.89
CA LYS A 69 17.16 -21.54 7.07
C LYS A 69 15.93 -20.64 7.05
N ARG A 70 16.09 -19.32 6.79
CA ARG A 70 14.97 -18.39 6.65
C ARG A 70 14.05 -18.75 5.50
N VAL A 71 14.64 -19.15 4.36
CA VAL A 71 13.88 -19.67 3.22
C VAL A 71 13.02 -20.86 3.63
N SER A 72 13.58 -21.83 4.37
CA SER A 72 12.80 -22.98 4.85
C SER A 72 11.65 -22.55 5.76
N GLU A 73 11.92 -21.72 6.75
CA GLU A 73 10.91 -21.19 7.68
C GLU A 73 9.81 -20.39 6.94
N ARG A 74 10.19 -19.68 5.87
CA ARG A 74 9.25 -18.95 5.02
C ARG A 74 8.38 -19.89 4.19
N LEU A 75 8.96 -20.90 3.58
CA LEU A 75 8.25 -21.87 2.75
C LEU A 75 7.22 -22.67 3.55
N GLU A 76 7.54 -23.03 4.81
CA GLU A 76 6.60 -23.70 5.71
C GLU A 76 5.30 -22.90 5.91
N GLN A 77 5.37 -21.55 5.94
CA GLN A 77 4.18 -20.69 6.03
C GLN A 77 3.25 -20.80 4.82
N TYR A 78 3.78 -21.26 3.69
CA TYR A 78 3.04 -21.52 2.45
C TYR A 78 2.77 -23.01 2.21
N GLU A 79 3.03 -23.86 3.22
CA GLU A 79 2.90 -25.32 3.13
C GLU A 79 3.78 -25.88 1.99
N LEU A 80 4.99 -25.34 1.85
CA LEU A 80 6.02 -25.75 0.91
C LEU A 80 7.28 -26.16 1.68
N GLU A 81 8.10 -27.01 1.06
CA GLU A 81 9.33 -27.54 1.66
C GLU A 81 10.56 -27.23 0.79
N LEU A 82 11.67 -26.82 1.43
CA LEU A 82 12.97 -26.75 0.80
C LEU A 82 13.71 -28.08 0.97
N LYS A 83 14.01 -28.76 -0.12
CA LYS A 83 14.76 -30.01 -0.10
C LYS A 83 16.07 -29.89 -0.83
N TYR A 84 17.09 -30.65 -0.35
CA TYR A 84 18.38 -30.76 -0.98
C TYR A 84 18.61 -32.17 -1.50
N TYR A 85 19.00 -32.28 -2.76
CA TYR A 85 19.34 -33.51 -3.42
C TYR A 85 20.76 -33.44 -3.99
N SER A 86 21.59 -34.46 -3.71
CA SER A 86 23.00 -34.46 -4.13
C SER A 86 23.20 -34.32 -5.66
N LYS A 87 22.25 -34.81 -6.46
CA LYS A 87 22.31 -34.76 -7.93
C LYS A 87 21.63 -33.56 -8.56
N THR A 88 20.65 -32.96 -7.88
CA THR A 88 19.81 -31.91 -8.46
C THR A 88 19.76 -30.65 -7.60
N GLY A 89 20.59 -30.55 -6.55
CA GLY A 89 20.67 -29.34 -5.71
C GLY A 89 19.44 -29.08 -4.88
N TYR A 90 19.26 -27.83 -4.52
CA TYR A 90 18.07 -27.34 -3.79
C TYR A 90 16.86 -27.32 -4.70
N LYS A 91 15.70 -27.76 -4.14
CA LYS A 91 14.39 -27.73 -4.79
C LYS A 91 13.32 -27.30 -3.79
N ILE A 92 12.32 -26.61 -4.30
CA ILE A 92 11.10 -26.31 -3.55
C ILE A 92 10.04 -27.33 -3.97
N GLU A 93 9.50 -28.04 -2.98
CA GLU A 93 8.49 -29.08 -3.18
C GLU A 93 7.19 -28.72 -2.49
N GLY A 94 6.07 -29.16 -3.05
CA GLY A 94 4.73 -28.92 -2.59
C GLY A 94 3.75 -28.69 -3.74
N ASP A 95 2.66 -28.04 -3.45
CA ASP A 95 1.64 -27.71 -4.45
C ASP A 95 2.18 -26.75 -5.52
N THR A 96 2.04 -27.14 -6.80
CA THR A 96 2.57 -26.37 -7.93
C THR A 96 1.93 -24.99 -8.04
N VAL A 97 0.66 -24.84 -7.72
CA VAL A 97 -0.03 -23.54 -7.77
C VAL A 97 0.53 -22.59 -6.71
N ARG A 98 0.82 -23.11 -5.50
CA ARG A 98 1.44 -22.36 -4.42
C ARG A 98 2.88 -21.94 -4.76
N ILE A 99 3.67 -22.81 -5.34
CA ILE A 99 5.04 -22.50 -5.80
C ILE A 99 5.02 -21.36 -6.82
N ARG A 100 4.10 -21.41 -7.79
CA ARG A 100 3.95 -20.37 -8.80
C ARG A 100 3.42 -19.06 -8.22
N ALA A 101 2.46 -19.13 -7.31
CA ALA A 101 1.94 -17.95 -6.61
C ALA A 101 3.06 -17.24 -5.84
N LEU A 102 3.91 -18.00 -5.14
CA LEU A 102 5.04 -17.47 -4.42
C LEU A 102 6.09 -16.83 -5.35
N PHE A 103 6.31 -17.44 -6.53
CA PHE A 103 7.17 -16.86 -7.55
C PHE A 103 6.65 -15.51 -8.05
N ILE A 104 5.35 -15.41 -8.40
CA ILE A 104 4.73 -14.15 -8.85
C ILE A 104 4.83 -13.09 -7.76
N LEU A 105 4.52 -13.47 -6.52
CA LEU A 105 4.60 -12.58 -5.37
C LEU A 105 6.00 -11.98 -5.24
N TYR A 106 7.03 -12.80 -5.13
CA TYR A 106 8.38 -12.33 -4.87
C TYR A 106 9.05 -11.69 -6.08
N PHE A 107 8.74 -12.16 -7.30
CA PHE A 107 9.21 -11.49 -8.50
C PHE A 107 8.64 -10.05 -8.56
N ASN A 108 7.35 -9.86 -8.29
CA ASN A 108 6.72 -8.54 -8.28
C ASN A 108 7.33 -7.63 -7.19
N GLU A 109 7.62 -8.17 -6.00
CA GLU A 109 8.30 -7.41 -4.93
C GLU A 109 9.73 -7.00 -5.30
N MET A 110 10.43 -7.81 -6.11
CA MET A 110 11.80 -7.54 -6.56
C MET A 110 11.85 -6.92 -7.97
N PHE A 111 10.73 -6.49 -8.51
CA PHE A 111 10.64 -6.01 -9.90
C PHE A 111 11.62 -4.86 -10.20
N SER A 112 11.81 -3.93 -9.27
CA SER A 112 12.79 -2.84 -9.40
C SER A 112 14.24 -3.35 -9.53
N LEU A 113 14.59 -4.40 -8.78
CA LEU A 113 15.91 -5.04 -8.86
C LEU A 113 16.09 -5.79 -10.19
N PHE A 114 15.02 -6.38 -10.72
CA PHE A 114 15.02 -6.97 -12.05
C PHE A 114 15.24 -5.89 -13.13
N GLN A 115 14.49 -4.79 -13.10
CA GLN A 115 14.63 -3.69 -14.08
C GLN A 115 16.03 -3.09 -14.10
N ASN A 116 16.68 -2.98 -12.94
CA ASN A 116 18.04 -2.45 -12.80
C ASN A 116 19.13 -3.49 -13.17
N GLY A 117 18.76 -4.70 -13.60
CA GLY A 117 19.71 -5.76 -13.94
C GLY A 117 20.47 -6.36 -12.75
N THR A 118 20.00 -6.11 -11.52
CA THR A 118 20.62 -6.61 -10.29
C THR A 118 20.40 -8.12 -10.12
N LEU A 119 19.24 -8.65 -10.55
CA LEU A 119 18.89 -10.07 -10.48
C LEU A 119 19.46 -10.84 -11.68
N ARG A 120 20.74 -11.23 -11.61
CA ARG A 120 21.52 -11.81 -12.72
C ARG A 120 21.06 -13.21 -13.15
N PHE A 121 20.29 -13.91 -12.34
CA PHE A 121 19.79 -15.25 -12.66
C PHE A 121 18.57 -15.24 -13.59
N PHE A 122 17.93 -14.10 -13.80
CA PHE A 122 16.94 -13.93 -14.84
C PHE A 122 17.60 -13.62 -16.18
N CYS A 123 16.99 -14.12 -17.26
CA CYS A 123 17.37 -13.76 -18.61
C CYS A 123 16.36 -12.74 -19.17
N PRO A 124 16.67 -11.43 -19.17
CA PRO A 124 15.73 -10.38 -19.59
C PRO A 124 15.21 -10.61 -21.01
N ASP A 125 16.08 -11.00 -21.95
CA ASP A 125 15.69 -11.20 -23.35
C ASP A 125 14.63 -12.30 -23.53
N LYS A 126 14.72 -13.39 -22.73
CA LYS A 126 13.72 -14.47 -22.76
C LYS A 126 12.37 -13.99 -22.19
N ILE A 127 12.40 -13.21 -21.12
CA ILE A 127 11.19 -12.66 -20.49
C ILE A 127 10.54 -11.63 -21.41
N GLU A 128 11.34 -10.79 -22.06
CA GLU A 128 10.87 -9.72 -22.95
C GLU A 128 10.03 -10.26 -24.12
N VAL A 129 10.37 -11.42 -24.66
CA VAL A 129 9.57 -12.07 -25.72
C VAL A 129 8.15 -12.36 -25.24
N TYR A 130 8.01 -12.90 -24.03
CA TYR A 130 6.70 -13.20 -23.45
C TYR A 130 5.99 -11.93 -22.98
N TYR A 131 6.75 -10.97 -22.46
CA TYR A 131 6.19 -9.68 -22.03
C TYR A 131 5.54 -8.93 -23.19
N ARG A 132 6.16 -8.93 -24.38
CA ARG A 132 5.55 -8.32 -25.57
C ARG A 132 4.23 -8.98 -25.95
N LYS A 133 4.15 -10.31 -25.92
CA LYS A 133 2.88 -11.04 -26.13
C LYS A 133 1.83 -10.65 -25.10
N MET A 134 2.21 -10.56 -23.82
CA MET A 134 1.32 -10.12 -22.75
C MET A 134 0.85 -8.68 -22.94
N LYS A 135 1.71 -7.79 -23.48
CA LYS A 135 1.33 -6.40 -23.81
C LYS A 135 0.31 -6.32 -24.96
N GLU A 136 0.42 -7.19 -25.95
CA GLU A 136 -0.60 -7.27 -27.02
C GLU A 136 -1.94 -7.79 -26.44
N ILE A 137 -1.94 -8.81 -25.59
CA ILE A 137 -3.14 -9.27 -24.89
C ILE A 137 -3.76 -8.14 -24.06
N GLU A 138 -2.94 -7.40 -23.30
CA GLU A 138 -3.37 -6.23 -22.52
C GLU A 138 -4.10 -5.21 -23.39
N LYS A 139 -3.51 -4.89 -24.55
CA LYS A 139 -4.05 -3.95 -25.52
C LYS A 139 -5.39 -4.44 -26.09
N GLU A 140 -5.50 -5.72 -26.49
CA GLU A 140 -6.73 -6.29 -27.03
C GLU A 140 -7.85 -6.39 -25.99
N LEU A 141 -7.51 -6.65 -24.72
CA LEU A 141 -8.48 -6.61 -23.62
C LEU A 141 -8.95 -5.18 -23.34
N GLY A 142 -8.17 -4.16 -23.73
CA GLY A 142 -8.44 -2.76 -23.43
C GLY A 142 -8.23 -2.42 -21.94
N VAL A 143 -7.45 -3.20 -21.23
CA VAL A 143 -7.10 -3.00 -19.81
C VAL A 143 -5.65 -2.53 -19.70
N ARG A 144 -5.26 -2.04 -18.52
CA ARG A 144 -3.86 -1.83 -18.14
C ARG A 144 -3.57 -2.51 -16.82
N TYR A 145 -2.78 -3.55 -16.87
CA TYR A 145 -2.29 -4.23 -15.68
C TYR A 145 -1.22 -3.42 -14.96
N VAL A 146 -1.01 -3.72 -13.68
CA VAL A 146 0.17 -3.24 -12.95
C VAL A 146 1.42 -3.87 -13.57
N GLU A 147 2.41 -3.05 -13.92
CA GLU A 147 3.53 -3.45 -14.78
C GLU A 147 4.35 -4.61 -14.16
N GLY A 148 4.67 -4.55 -12.86
CA GLY A 148 5.39 -5.61 -12.17
C GLY A 148 4.65 -6.95 -12.21
N ILE A 149 3.32 -6.94 -12.15
CA ILE A 149 2.48 -8.15 -12.25
C ILE A 149 2.54 -8.73 -13.66
N LEU A 150 2.46 -7.88 -14.68
CA LEU A 150 2.53 -8.33 -16.07
C LEU A 150 3.90 -8.94 -16.41
N PHE A 151 4.99 -8.34 -15.90
CA PHE A 151 6.33 -8.90 -15.99
C PHE A 151 6.48 -10.21 -15.21
N ALA A 152 5.90 -10.31 -14.02
CA ALA A 152 5.93 -11.55 -13.23
C ALA A 152 5.22 -12.69 -13.96
N MET A 153 4.09 -12.41 -14.59
CA MET A 153 3.39 -13.39 -15.45
C MET A 153 4.25 -13.77 -16.67
N ALA A 154 4.87 -12.81 -17.34
CA ALA A 154 5.77 -13.09 -18.46
C ALA A 154 6.97 -13.95 -18.05
N ALA A 155 7.57 -13.66 -16.88
CA ALA A 155 8.66 -14.45 -16.33
C ALA A 155 8.23 -15.87 -15.92
N MET A 156 6.95 -16.07 -15.61
CA MET A 156 6.41 -17.38 -15.25
C MET A 156 6.17 -18.27 -16.50
N ILE A 157 5.92 -17.72 -17.67
CA ILE A 157 5.57 -18.49 -18.87
C ILE A 157 6.58 -19.61 -19.18
N PRO A 158 7.91 -19.43 -19.10
CA PRO A 158 8.86 -20.53 -19.25
C PRO A 158 8.63 -21.69 -18.27
N LEU A 159 8.12 -21.41 -17.07
CA LEU A 159 7.81 -22.45 -16.08
C LEU A 159 6.57 -23.25 -16.52
N LEU A 160 5.59 -22.61 -17.15
CA LEU A 160 4.39 -23.27 -17.68
C LEU A 160 4.76 -24.29 -18.78
N TYR A 161 5.71 -23.94 -19.65
CA TYR A 161 6.21 -24.85 -20.69
C TYR A 161 6.99 -26.06 -20.16
N ARG A 162 7.60 -25.96 -18.97
CA ARG A 162 8.36 -27.04 -18.36
C ARG A 162 7.48 -28.10 -17.69
N HIS A 163 6.35 -27.69 -17.14
CA HIS A 163 5.44 -28.61 -16.45
C HIS A 163 4.53 -29.31 -17.46
N ARG A 164 4.54 -30.64 -17.39
CA ARG A 164 3.74 -31.53 -18.26
C ARG A 164 2.64 -32.27 -17.48
N GLN A 165 2.39 -31.88 -16.24
CA GLN A 165 1.35 -32.50 -15.43
C GLN A 165 0.09 -31.61 -15.46
N ALA A 166 -1.07 -32.23 -15.56
CA ALA A 166 -2.35 -31.51 -15.50
C ALA A 166 -2.47 -30.81 -14.13
N LEU A 167 -2.73 -29.51 -14.15
CA LEU A 167 -3.06 -28.73 -12.96
C LEU A 167 -4.53 -28.92 -12.61
N VAL A 168 -4.78 -29.19 -11.35
CA VAL A 168 -6.16 -29.26 -10.85
C VAL A 168 -6.44 -28.00 -10.03
N PHE A 169 -7.42 -27.21 -10.48
CA PHE A 169 -7.93 -26.07 -9.73
C PHE A 169 -9.25 -26.44 -9.08
N PRO A 170 -9.31 -26.59 -7.74
CA PRO A 170 -10.56 -26.85 -7.07
C PRO A 170 -11.62 -25.79 -7.43
N GLY A 171 -12.77 -26.24 -7.92
CA GLY A 171 -13.89 -25.35 -8.24
C GLY A 171 -13.80 -24.61 -9.59
N LEU A 172 -12.70 -24.69 -10.35
CA LEU A 172 -12.61 -24.05 -11.67
C LEU A 172 -13.38 -24.86 -12.72
N LYS A 173 -14.43 -24.26 -13.27
CA LYS A 173 -15.13 -24.81 -14.42
C LYS A 173 -14.44 -24.38 -15.71
N ILE A 174 -13.68 -25.30 -16.30
CA ILE A 174 -12.92 -25.05 -17.55
C ILE A 174 -13.83 -24.51 -18.66
N SER A 175 -15.08 -24.99 -18.75
CA SER A 175 -16.06 -24.50 -19.73
C SER A 175 -16.34 -23.01 -19.57
N GLN A 176 -16.51 -22.52 -18.34
CA GLN A 176 -16.74 -21.11 -18.06
C GLN A 176 -15.49 -20.27 -18.34
N MET A 177 -14.30 -20.79 -18.00
CA MET A 177 -13.03 -20.11 -18.30
C MET A 177 -12.84 -19.92 -19.81
N LYS A 178 -13.17 -20.92 -20.63
CA LYS A 178 -13.06 -20.84 -22.09
C LYS A 178 -13.93 -19.77 -22.74
N GLU A 179 -14.98 -19.32 -22.07
CA GLU A 179 -15.85 -18.25 -22.56
C GLU A 179 -15.26 -16.86 -22.33
N THR A 180 -14.28 -16.74 -21.43
CA THR A 180 -13.65 -15.45 -21.11
C THR A 180 -12.82 -14.93 -22.28
N ARG A 181 -12.73 -13.61 -22.41
CA ARG A 181 -11.86 -12.99 -23.42
C ARG A 181 -10.38 -13.26 -23.13
N GLU A 182 -10.03 -13.26 -21.86
CA GLU A 182 -8.69 -13.56 -21.38
C GLU A 182 -8.22 -14.93 -21.84
N TYR A 183 -9.05 -15.96 -21.69
CA TYR A 183 -8.71 -17.31 -22.16
C TYR A 183 -8.54 -17.35 -23.69
N LYS A 184 -9.45 -16.76 -24.45
CA LYS A 184 -9.42 -16.78 -25.91
C LYS A 184 -8.10 -16.18 -26.44
N LEU A 185 -7.69 -15.06 -25.85
CA LEU A 185 -6.42 -14.42 -26.22
C LEU A 185 -5.21 -15.24 -25.76
N VAL A 186 -5.25 -15.80 -24.55
CA VAL A 186 -4.17 -16.70 -24.07
C VAL A 186 -4.01 -17.90 -25.01
N ALA A 187 -5.10 -18.53 -25.42
CA ALA A 187 -5.08 -19.68 -26.34
C ALA A 187 -4.53 -19.28 -27.73
N GLU A 188 -4.78 -18.06 -28.19
CA GLU A 188 -4.27 -17.54 -29.46
C GLU A 188 -2.76 -17.23 -29.39
N TYR A 189 -2.31 -16.53 -28.34
CA TYR A 189 -0.93 -16.10 -28.21
C TYR A 189 0.01 -17.20 -27.69
N PHE A 190 -0.53 -18.20 -27.00
CA PHE A 190 0.21 -19.34 -26.41
C PHE A 190 -0.44 -20.69 -26.74
N PRO A 191 -0.63 -21.01 -28.03
CA PRO A 191 -1.32 -22.24 -28.45
C PRO A 191 -0.61 -23.53 -28.04
N GLU A 192 0.69 -23.46 -27.76
CA GLU A 192 1.54 -24.61 -27.41
C GLU A 192 1.45 -24.97 -25.91
N LEU A 193 0.85 -24.11 -25.08
CA LEU A 193 0.59 -24.43 -23.69
C LEU A 193 -0.53 -25.48 -23.56
N LEU A 194 -0.41 -26.36 -22.57
CA LEU A 194 -1.48 -27.26 -22.20
C LEU A 194 -2.75 -26.49 -21.82
N LEU A 195 -3.91 -27.09 -22.01
CA LEU A 195 -5.19 -26.46 -21.72
C LEU A 195 -5.26 -25.90 -20.29
N GLU A 196 -4.78 -26.67 -19.32
CA GLU A 196 -4.76 -26.30 -17.91
C GLU A 196 -3.85 -25.09 -17.65
N GLU A 197 -2.75 -25.02 -18.37
CA GLU A 197 -1.79 -23.89 -18.28
C GLU A 197 -2.36 -22.63 -18.94
N GLN A 198 -3.08 -22.78 -20.06
CA GLN A 198 -3.81 -21.67 -20.66
C GLN A 198 -4.90 -21.15 -19.71
N CYS A 199 -5.66 -22.05 -19.07
CA CYS A 199 -6.63 -21.67 -18.05
C CYS A 199 -5.98 -20.98 -16.85
N TYR A 200 -4.83 -21.47 -16.39
CA TYR A 200 -4.08 -20.86 -15.30
C TYR A 200 -3.65 -19.43 -15.63
N LEU A 201 -3.05 -19.21 -16.81
CA LEU A 201 -2.63 -17.89 -17.24
C LEU A 201 -3.83 -16.94 -17.42
N ALA A 202 -4.92 -17.43 -18.03
CA ALA A 202 -6.17 -16.68 -18.19
C ALA A 202 -6.78 -16.29 -16.84
N LEU A 203 -6.78 -17.20 -15.88
CA LEU A 203 -7.27 -16.96 -14.52
C LEU A 203 -6.45 -15.86 -13.81
N HIS A 204 -5.13 -15.87 -13.99
CA HIS A 204 -4.27 -14.81 -13.48
C HIS A 204 -4.57 -13.46 -14.14
N LEU A 205 -4.85 -13.43 -15.45
CA LEU A 205 -5.27 -12.20 -16.12
C LEU A 205 -6.61 -11.69 -15.56
N CYS A 206 -7.60 -12.56 -15.39
CA CYS A 206 -8.90 -12.19 -14.78
C CYS A 206 -8.76 -11.66 -13.36
N GLY A 207 -7.84 -12.24 -12.58
CA GLY A 207 -7.62 -11.91 -11.16
C GLY A 207 -6.58 -10.84 -10.88
N SER A 208 -5.85 -10.36 -11.87
CA SER A 208 -4.76 -9.41 -11.67
C SER A 208 -5.25 -7.99 -11.47
N ARG A 209 -4.45 -7.21 -10.71
CA ARG A 209 -4.72 -5.78 -10.51
C ARG A 209 -4.53 -5.01 -11.80
N VAL A 210 -5.52 -4.17 -12.09
CA VAL A 210 -5.53 -3.30 -13.26
C VAL A 210 -5.51 -1.83 -12.85
N ASN A 211 -4.77 -1.02 -13.62
CA ASN A 211 -4.75 0.43 -13.44
C ASN A 211 -5.92 1.09 -14.18
N THR A 212 -6.32 0.53 -15.31
CA THR A 212 -7.46 1.02 -16.09
C THR A 212 -8.24 -0.14 -16.70
N VAL A 213 -9.53 0.07 -16.88
CA VAL A 213 -10.47 -0.86 -17.51
C VAL A 213 -11.28 -0.14 -18.59
N PRO A 214 -11.74 -0.84 -19.63
CA PRO A 214 -12.56 -0.24 -20.67
C PRO A 214 -13.97 0.12 -20.15
N PRO A 215 -14.67 1.09 -20.75
CA PRO A 215 -16.03 1.47 -20.32
C PRO A 215 -17.03 0.31 -20.22
N GLN A 216 -16.91 -0.69 -21.09
CA GLN A 216 -17.75 -1.89 -21.11
C GLN A 216 -17.59 -2.71 -19.83
N PHE A 217 -16.50 -2.58 -19.12
CA PHE A 217 -16.30 -3.22 -17.81
C PHE A 217 -17.34 -2.77 -16.79
N PHE A 218 -17.68 -1.48 -16.83
CA PHE A 218 -18.71 -0.90 -15.94
C PHE A 218 -20.14 -1.20 -16.45
N ALA A 219 -20.34 -1.28 -17.75
CA ALA A 219 -21.67 -1.48 -18.35
C ALA A 219 -22.17 -2.92 -18.32
N ASN A 220 -21.35 -3.88 -17.90
CA ASN A 220 -21.70 -5.29 -17.92
C ASN A 220 -22.79 -5.64 -16.87
N PRO A 221 -24.01 -6.08 -17.30
CA PRO A 221 -25.09 -6.41 -16.38
C PRO A 221 -24.76 -7.55 -15.41
N SER A 222 -23.93 -8.52 -15.81
CA SER A 222 -23.51 -9.63 -14.94
C SER A 222 -22.64 -9.17 -13.76
N ARG A 223 -22.23 -7.92 -13.74
CA ARG A 223 -21.47 -7.32 -12.61
C ARG A 223 -22.34 -6.48 -11.67
N GLN A 224 -23.65 -6.51 -11.80
CA GLN A 224 -24.58 -5.78 -10.90
C GLN A 224 -24.38 -6.19 -9.44
N TYR A 225 -24.20 -7.47 -9.20
CA TYR A 225 -23.90 -8.00 -7.87
C TYR A 225 -22.66 -7.33 -7.23
N ILE A 226 -21.58 -7.12 -8.00
CA ILE A 226 -20.37 -6.43 -7.50
C ILE A 226 -20.68 -4.97 -7.13
N ARG A 227 -21.54 -4.29 -7.92
CA ARG A 227 -21.95 -2.91 -7.59
C ARG A 227 -22.69 -2.84 -6.27
N ASP A 228 -23.58 -3.80 -6.03
CA ASP A 228 -24.36 -3.83 -4.81
C ASP A 228 -23.47 -4.10 -3.60
N LEU A 229 -22.52 -5.04 -3.72
CA LEU A 229 -21.50 -5.27 -2.69
C LEU A 229 -20.67 -4.03 -2.39
N VAL A 230 -20.22 -3.29 -3.42
CA VAL A 230 -19.45 -2.05 -3.24
C VAL A 230 -20.25 -1.00 -2.50
N LYS A 231 -21.51 -0.80 -2.87
CA LYS A 231 -22.40 0.16 -2.19
C LYS A 231 -22.63 -0.19 -0.72
N GLU A 232 -22.82 -1.47 -0.44
CA GLU A 232 -22.96 -1.96 0.94
C GLU A 232 -21.67 -1.74 1.75
N MET A 233 -20.50 -2.04 1.15
CA MET A 233 -19.21 -1.81 1.81
C MET A 233 -18.99 -0.34 2.14
N ILE A 234 -19.29 0.58 1.22
CA ILE A 234 -19.13 2.00 1.45
C ILE A 234 -20.09 2.47 2.55
N ALA A 235 -21.36 2.05 2.51
CA ALA A 235 -22.32 2.40 3.53
C ALA A 235 -21.93 1.88 4.93
N GLU A 236 -21.41 0.66 5.00
CA GLU A 236 -20.94 0.08 6.27
C GLU A 236 -19.68 0.79 6.78
N PHE A 237 -18.77 1.18 5.87
CA PHE A 237 -17.59 1.96 6.26
C PHE A 237 -17.99 3.35 6.77
N GLU A 238 -18.87 4.08 6.07
CA GLU A 238 -19.37 5.38 6.49
C GLU A 238 -20.02 5.32 7.88
N LYS A 239 -20.76 4.23 8.15
CA LYS A 239 -21.40 3.99 9.43
C LYS A 239 -20.37 3.69 10.53
N THR A 240 -19.43 2.76 10.27
CA THR A 240 -18.45 2.29 11.26
C THR A 240 -17.43 3.36 11.61
N ALA A 241 -16.97 4.11 10.59
CA ALA A 241 -15.97 5.17 10.76
C ALA A 241 -16.58 6.54 11.13
N CYS A 242 -17.92 6.65 11.17
CA CYS A 242 -18.62 7.93 11.36
C CYS A 242 -18.16 9.02 10.36
N VAL A 243 -18.02 8.66 9.08
CA VAL A 243 -17.60 9.57 7.99
C VAL A 243 -18.60 9.59 6.85
N ILE A 244 -18.51 10.59 5.98
CA ILE A 244 -19.21 10.65 4.70
C ILE A 244 -18.18 10.95 3.62
N PHE A 245 -18.15 10.13 2.57
CA PHE A 245 -17.26 10.37 1.44
C PHE A 245 -17.84 11.47 0.53
N GLU A 246 -17.05 12.50 0.26
CA GLU A 246 -17.45 13.61 -0.64
C GLU A 246 -17.50 13.13 -2.09
N ASP A 247 -16.47 12.43 -2.55
CA ASP A 247 -16.39 11.83 -3.89
C ASP A 247 -16.68 10.33 -3.82
N ARG A 248 -17.94 10.03 -3.48
CA ARG A 248 -18.43 8.64 -3.39
C ARG A 248 -18.36 7.92 -4.74
N GLU A 249 -18.57 8.63 -5.85
CA GLU A 249 -18.57 8.05 -7.18
C GLU A 249 -17.18 7.51 -7.55
N SER A 250 -16.13 8.30 -7.29
CA SER A 250 -14.75 7.88 -7.51
C SER A 250 -14.37 6.66 -6.65
N LEU A 251 -14.78 6.65 -5.37
CA LEU A 251 -14.57 5.52 -4.48
C LEU A 251 -15.32 4.27 -4.96
N GLU A 252 -16.60 4.39 -5.33
CA GLU A 252 -17.39 3.29 -5.90
C GLU A 252 -16.69 2.71 -7.14
N ARG A 253 -16.19 3.55 -8.01
CA ARG A 253 -15.47 3.16 -9.22
C ARG A 253 -14.19 2.39 -8.90
N GLY A 254 -13.37 2.91 -7.98
CA GLY A 254 -12.13 2.27 -7.54
C GLY A 254 -12.37 0.90 -6.91
N LEU A 255 -13.30 0.82 -5.96
CA LEU A 255 -13.68 -0.43 -5.30
C LEU A 255 -14.32 -1.44 -6.27
N PHE A 256 -15.13 -0.97 -7.23
CA PHE A 256 -15.73 -1.84 -8.23
C PHE A 256 -14.67 -2.49 -9.14
N ILE A 257 -13.66 -1.74 -9.57
CA ILE A 257 -12.52 -2.27 -10.33
C ILE A 257 -11.76 -3.29 -9.48
N HIS A 258 -11.46 -2.92 -8.24
CA HIS A 258 -10.71 -3.79 -7.32
C HIS A 258 -11.46 -5.10 -7.05
N LEU A 259 -12.71 -5.05 -6.62
CA LEU A 259 -13.52 -6.25 -6.34
C LEU A 259 -13.77 -7.07 -7.59
N GLY A 260 -13.96 -6.42 -8.74
CA GLY A 260 -14.20 -7.10 -10.02
C GLY A 260 -13.08 -8.05 -10.45
N THR A 261 -11.86 -7.80 -10.00
CA THR A 261 -10.69 -8.68 -10.20
C THR A 261 -10.40 -9.54 -8.98
N SER A 262 -10.57 -8.98 -7.78
CA SER A 262 -10.23 -9.66 -6.52
C SER A 262 -11.09 -10.89 -6.25
N LEU A 263 -12.36 -10.89 -6.65
CA LEU A 263 -13.25 -12.03 -6.46
C LEU A 263 -12.71 -13.31 -7.12
N TYR A 264 -12.07 -13.20 -8.28
CA TYR A 264 -11.36 -14.33 -8.89
C TYR A 264 -10.23 -14.83 -8.00
N ARG A 265 -9.45 -13.91 -7.41
CA ARG A 265 -8.37 -14.27 -6.50
C ARG A 265 -8.88 -14.98 -5.24
N TYR A 266 -9.94 -14.45 -4.65
CA TYR A 266 -10.53 -15.04 -3.46
C TYR A 266 -11.08 -16.43 -3.75
N GLN A 267 -11.84 -16.57 -4.84
CA GLN A 267 -12.48 -17.82 -5.21
C GLN A 267 -11.48 -18.93 -5.55
N TYR A 268 -10.37 -18.59 -6.21
CA TYR A 268 -9.41 -19.58 -6.70
C TYR A 268 -8.06 -19.56 -5.98
N GLY A 269 -7.96 -18.85 -4.88
CA GLY A 269 -6.74 -18.79 -4.05
C GLY A 269 -5.52 -18.18 -4.76
N ILE A 270 -5.74 -17.28 -5.75
CA ILE A 270 -4.66 -16.61 -6.47
C ILE A 270 -4.02 -15.57 -5.57
N GLN A 271 -2.72 -15.70 -5.32
CA GLN A 271 -1.93 -14.70 -4.60
C GLN A 271 -1.09 -13.90 -5.59
N ILE A 272 -1.25 -12.58 -5.60
CA ILE A 272 -0.47 -11.66 -6.46
C ILE A 272 0.46 -10.75 -5.68
N GLY A 273 0.60 -11.00 -4.40
CA GLY A 273 1.44 -10.23 -3.49
C GLY A 273 0.85 -8.88 -3.06
N ASN A 274 1.26 -8.44 -1.90
CA ASN A 274 0.97 -7.12 -1.38
C ASN A 274 2.21 -6.53 -0.71
N MET A 275 2.94 -5.69 -1.43
CA MET A 275 4.11 -4.99 -0.89
C MET A 275 3.75 -4.03 0.26
N LEU A 276 2.52 -3.53 0.28
CA LEU A 276 2.07 -2.47 1.19
C LEU A 276 1.26 -3.01 2.38
N GLY A 277 0.92 -4.31 2.40
CA GLY A 277 0.01 -4.85 3.41
C GLY A 277 0.50 -4.64 4.83
N ASN A 278 1.74 -5.00 5.11
CA ASN A 278 2.34 -4.84 6.43
C ASN A 278 2.52 -3.36 6.81
N ASP A 279 2.86 -2.51 5.84
CA ASP A 279 3.04 -1.08 6.06
C ASP A 279 1.70 -0.40 6.38
N VAL A 280 0.63 -0.76 5.66
CA VAL A 280 -0.72 -0.24 5.93
C VAL A 280 -1.20 -0.64 7.33
N MET A 281 -1.03 -1.90 7.73
CA MET A 281 -1.41 -2.37 9.07
C MET A 281 -0.64 -1.65 10.18
N LYS A 282 0.63 -1.31 9.93
CA LYS A 282 1.50 -0.66 10.90
C LYS A 282 1.29 0.86 10.96
N GLU A 283 1.19 1.52 9.81
CA GLU A 283 1.12 2.98 9.72
C GLU A 283 -0.31 3.52 9.85
N TYR A 284 -1.32 2.69 9.52
CA TYR A 284 -2.74 3.05 9.58
C TYR A 284 -3.59 1.98 10.28
N PRO A 285 -3.28 1.62 11.55
CA PRO A 285 -3.93 0.52 12.27
C PRO A 285 -5.45 0.71 12.43
N ASP A 286 -5.90 1.93 12.72
CA ASP A 286 -7.32 2.24 12.89
C ASP A 286 -8.10 2.09 11.59
N LEU A 287 -7.56 2.63 10.48
CA LEU A 287 -8.14 2.48 9.15
C LEU A 287 -8.23 1.00 8.77
N PHE A 288 -7.19 0.23 9.06
CA PHE A 288 -7.18 -1.21 8.80
C PHE A 288 -8.24 -1.94 9.65
N ALA A 289 -8.34 -1.63 10.94
CA ALA A 289 -9.31 -2.25 11.84
C ALA A 289 -10.76 -1.99 11.40
N ILE A 290 -11.09 -0.74 11.05
CA ILE A 290 -12.40 -0.36 10.53
C ILE A 290 -12.68 -1.12 9.22
N THR A 291 -11.71 -1.11 8.29
CA THR A 291 -11.85 -1.83 7.02
C THR A 291 -12.06 -3.33 7.24
N ARG A 292 -11.36 -3.93 8.21
CA ARG A 292 -11.50 -5.35 8.54
C ARG A 292 -12.89 -5.69 9.08
N THR A 293 -13.50 -4.77 9.83
CA THR A 293 -14.90 -4.89 10.29
C THR A 293 -15.87 -4.89 9.10
N VAL A 294 -15.69 -3.97 8.15
CA VAL A 294 -16.50 -3.91 6.92
C VAL A 294 -16.35 -5.17 6.08
N ILE A 295 -15.12 -5.69 5.98
CA ILE A 295 -14.81 -6.90 5.20
C ILE A 295 -15.47 -8.14 5.76
N LYS A 296 -15.64 -8.28 7.07
CA LYS A 296 -16.37 -9.42 7.67
C LYS A 296 -17.76 -9.58 7.08
N LYS A 297 -18.47 -8.48 6.89
CA LYS A 297 -19.80 -8.50 6.25
C LYS A 297 -19.72 -8.88 4.76
N LEU A 298 -18.67 -8.44 4.06
CA LEU A 298 -18.43 -8.87 2.70
C LEU A 298 -18.14 -10.38 2.63
N GLU A 299 -17.31 -10.92 3.54
CA GLU A 299 -17.02 -12.36 3.64
C GLU A 299 -18.29 -13.18 3.87
N GLU A 300 -19.20 -12.71 4.71
CA GLU A 300 -20.52 -13.34 4.93
C GLU A 300 -21.35 -13.38 3.65
N ASN A 301 -21.36 -12.29 2.86
CA ASN A 301 -22.11 -12.19 1.62
C ASN A 301 -21.53 -13.06 0.49
N ILE A 302 -20.21 -13.16 0.38
CA ILE A 302 -19.55 -13.94 -0.69
C ILE A 302 -19.22 -15.38 -0.29
N GLY A 303 -19.27 -15.72 1.01
CA GLY A 303 -18.93 -17.04 1.54
C GLY A 303 -17.45 -17.42 1.45
N ILE A 304 -16.54 -16.45 1.27
CA ILE A 304 -15.12 -16.68 1.05
C ILE A 304 -14.32 -15.75 1.98
N PRO A 305 -13.31 -16.27 2.73
CA PRO A 305 -12.45 -15.45 3.56
C PRO A 305 -11.54 -14.56 2.72
N ILE A 306 -11.35 -13.31 3.14
CA ILE A 306 -10.48 -12.33 2.48
C ILE A 306 -9.19 -12.18 3.30
N PRO A 307 -8.01 -12.42 2.71
CA PRO A 307 -6.74 -12.27 3.40
C PRO A 307 -6.48 -10.84 3.87
N ASP A 308 -5.75 -10.67 4.98
CA ASP A 308 -5.38 -9.36 5.52
C ASP A 308 -4.59 -8.50 4.51
N SER A 309 -3.81 -9.13 3.64
CA SER A 309 -3.13 -8.44 2.55
C SER A 309 -4.10 -7.76 1.58
N GLU A 310 -5.23 -8.37 1.27
CA GLU A 310 -6.27 -7.76 0.43
C GLU A 310 -7.10 -6.74 1.21
N ALA A 311 -7.36 -6.99 2.50
CA ALA A 311 -7.98 -6.03 3.40
C ALA A 311 -7.18 -4.72 3.47
N ALA A 312 -5.86 -4.80 3.51
CA ALA A 312 -4.99 -3.62 3.47
C ALA A 312 -5.13 -2.81 2.17
N TYR A 313 -5.32 -3.46 1.03
CA TYR A 313 -5.60 -2.73 -0.23
C TYR A 313 -6.97 -2.05 -0.22
N LEU A 314 -7.99 -2.71 0.31
CA LEU A 314 -9.30 -2.09 0.48
C LEU A 314 -9.21 -0.89 1.44
N ALA A 315 -8.40 -0.99 2.50
CA ALA A 315 -8.12 0.13 3.40
C ALA A 315 -7.49 1.32 2.66
N LEU A 316 -6.57 1.08 1.70
CA LEU A 316 -6.01 2.17 0.89
C LEU A 316 -7.06 2.87 0.03
N HIS A 317 -8.04 2.13 -0.53
CA HIS A 317 -9.15 2.75 -1.26
C HIS A 317 -9.98 3.66 -0.37
N PHE A 318 -10.37 3.19 0.81
CA PHE A 318 -11.09 4.00 1.78
C PHE A 318 -10.25 5.19 2.25
N GLY A 319 -9.00 4.96 2.65
CA GLY A 319 -8.09 6.01 3.12
C GLY A 319 -7.84 7.12 2.09
N SER A 320 -7.69 6.76 0.81
CA SER A 320 -7.51 7.73 -0.26
C SER A 320 -8.76 8.58 -0.53
N ALA A 321 -9.93 8.05 -0.22
CA ALA A 321 -11.22 8.74 -0.38
C ALA A 321 -11.61 9.54 0.86
N LEU A 322 -10.98 9.29 2.01
CA LEU A 322 -11.11 10.13 3.21
C LEU A 322 -10.39 11.46 2.94
N LYS A 323 -11.00 12.31 2.13
CA LYS A 323 -10.55 13.69 2.04
C LYS A 323 -10.85 14.37 3.36
N ILE A 324 -9.82 14.93 3.98
CA ILE A 324 -10.01 16.04 4.91
C ILE A 324 -10.78 17.09 4.11
N SER A 325 -11.97 17.43 4.55
CA SER A 325 -12.91 18.29 3.83
C SER A 325 -12.20 19.55 3.32
N GLU A 326 -12.11 19.69 2.00
CA GLU A 326 -11.52 20.84 1.33
C GLU A 326 -12.46 22.07 1.33
N LYS A 327 -13.45 22.12 2.23
CA LYS A 327 -14.35 23.28 2.33
C LYS A 327 -13.70 24.54 2.88
N ASP A 328 -12.42 24.46 3.29
CA ASP A 328 -11.59 25.64 3.57
C ASP A 328 -10.25 25.48 2.84
N ASN A 329 -10.28 25.55 1.53
CA ASN A 329 -9.11 25.42 0.66
C ASN A 329 -8.26 26.71 0.64
N GLN A 330 -8.11 27.36 1.77
CA GLN A 330 -6.88 28.09 2.07
C GLN A 330 -5.99 27.15 2.88
N LYS A 331 -5.15 26.37 2.18
CA LYS A 331 -4.06 25.65 2.84
C LYS A 331 -3.36 26.64 3.76
N LEU A 332 -3.18 26.28 5.03
CA LEU A 332 -2.42 27.10 5.96
C LEU A 332 -1.03 27.33 5.36
N ARG A 333 -0.77 28.57 4.93
CA ARG A 333 0.49 28.94 4.27
C ARG A 333 1.53 29.25 5.33
N ILE A 334 2.57 28.46 5.38
CA ILE A 334 3.65 28.57 6.38
C ILE A 334 4.93 29.09 5.71
N LEU A 335 5.49 30.14 6.27
CA LEU A 335 6.82 30.62 5.92
C LEU A 335 7.84 30.18 6.99
N ILE A 336 8.93 29.57 6.56
CA ILE A 336 10.04 29.22 7.48
C ILE A 336 11.10 30.29 7.40
N VAL A 337 11.51 30.80 8.56
CA VAL A 337 12.55 31.84 8.69
C VAL A 337 13.69 31.31 9.55
N CYS A 338 14.88 31.19 8.98
CA CYS A 338 16.01 30.61 9.65
C CYS A 338 17.27 31.50 9.52
N VAL A 339 17.93 31.82 10.65
CA VAL A 339 19.23 32.56 10.67
C VAL A 339 20.42 31.67 10.34
N ASN A 340 20.27 30.34 10.49
CA ASN A 340 21.40 29.40 10.38
C ASN A 340 21.58 28.88 8.92
N GLY A 341 20.99 29.56 7.94
CA GLY A 341 21.15 29.26 6.51
C GLY A 341 20.15 28.31 5.97
N MET A 342 20.17 28.13 4.64
CA MET A 342 19.18 27.36 3.85
C MET A 342 19.12 25.87 4.22
N SER A 343 20.25 25.27 4.59
CA SER A 343 20.28 23.84 4.94
C SER A 343 19.48 23.54 6.21
N THR A 344 19.60 24.36 7.25
CA THR A 344 18.83 24.23 8.49
C THR A 344 17.36 24.56 8.25
N GLY A 345 17.06 25.60 7.47
CA GLY A 345 15.71 25.94 7.07
C GLY A 345 15.00 24.83 6.30
N ASN A 346 15.69 24.17 5.38
CA ASN A 346 15.16 23.01 4.64
C ASN A 346 14.95 21.77 5.52
N MET A 347 15.77 21.62 6.58
CA MET A 347 15.57 20.56 7.56
C MET A 347 14.28 20.79 8.37
N ILE A 348 14.07 22.01 8.86
CA ILE A 348 12.84 22.41 9.54
C ILE A 348 11.63 22.22 8.59
N ARG A 349 11.75 22.61 7.32
CA ARG A 349 10.72 22.41 6.30
C ARG A 349 10.26 20.95 6.23
N ARG A 350 11.21 20.02 6.15
CA ARG A 350 10.88 18.57 6.07
C ARG A 350 10.18 18.07 7.32
N GLU A 351 10.61 18.50 8.49
CA GLU A 351 9.99 18.10 9.75
C GLU A 351 8.58 18.70 9.91
N VAL A 352 8.41 19.98 9.58
CA VAL A 352 7.11 20.67 9.62
C VAL A 352 6.15 20.04 8.59
N GLN A 353 6.63 19.69 7.39
CA GLN A 353 5.79 19.03 6.38
C GLN A 353 5.31 17.66 6.82
N LYS A 354 6.09 16.92 7.62
CA LYS A 354 5.66 15.65 8.23
C LYS A 354 4.62 15.87 9.34
N LEU A 355 4.80 16.92 10.16
CA LEU A 355 3.87 17.25 11.24
C LEU A 355 2.54 17.80 10.74
N LEU A 356 2.59 18.58 9.65
CA LEU A 356 1.44 19.30 9.08
C LEU A 356 1.30 18.97 7.59
N PRO A 357 0.87 17.76 7.21
CA PRO A 357 0.73 17.35 5.81
C PRO A 357 -0.25 18.23 5.03
N PHE A 358 -1.23 18.84 5.73
CA PHE A 358 -2.27 19.70 5.16
C PHE A 358 -1.80 21.15 4.93
N ALA A 359 -0.64 21.57 5.48
CA ALA A 359 -0.11 22.92 5.31
C ALA A 359 0.76 23.04 4.06
N GLU A 360 0.77 24.22 3.47
CA GLU A 360 1.65 24.59 2.37
C GLU A 360 2.85 25.40 2.91
N ILE A 361 4.06 24.86 2.76
CA ILE A 361 5.27 25.62 3.09
C ILE A 361 5.67 26.45 1.88
N VAL A 362 5.30 27.73 1.93
CA VAL A 362 5.43 28.67 0.81
C VAL A 362 6.88 28.92 0.45
N ASP A 363 7.75 29.14 1.47
CA ASP A 363 9.15 29.46 1.24
C ASP A 363 10.01 29.21 2.49
N VAL A 364 11.34 29.22 2.31
CA VAL A 364 12.34 29.23 3.38
C VAL A 364 13.22 30.45 3.18
N ARG A 365 13.20 31.40 4.12
CA ARG A 365 13.91 32.68 4.00
C ARG A 365 14.89 32.96 5.14
N ALA A 366 15.87 33.80 4.86
CA ALA A 366 16.67 34.43 5.90
C ALA A 366 15.91 35.61 6.51
N VAL A 367 16.23 35.95 7.78
CA VAL A 367 15.53 37.01 8.55
C VAL A 367 15.54 38.37 7.83
N VAL A 368 16.54 38.66 7.01
CA VAL A 368 16.70 39.94 6.31
C VAL A 368 15.61 40.20 5.23
N ASN A 369 14.88 39.19 4.78
CA ASN A 369 13.95 39.29 3.65
C ASN A 369 12.48 39.16 4.07
N LEU A 370 12.09 39.72 5.21
CA LEU A 370 10.73 39.65 5.77
C LEU A 370 9.73 40.70 5.25
N LEU A 371 10.13 41.56 4.31
CA LEU A 371 9.25 42.58 3.73
C LEU A 371 8.05 41.87 2.99
N ASN A 372 6.82 42.26 3.39
CA ASN A 372 5.55 41.75 2.84
C ASN A 372 5.20 40.29 3.17
N ALA A 373 5.58 39.79 4.35
CA ALA A 373 5.21 38.44 4.80
C ALA A 373 3.67 38.22 4.90
N GLN A 374 2.90 39.27 5.12
CA GLN A 374 1.42 39.24 5.27
C GLN A 374 0.69 38.74 4.00
N ASP A 375 1.21 39.10 2.82
CA ASP A 375 0.60 38.72 1.55
C ASP A 375 0.97 37.28 1.12
N VAL A 376 1.95 36.67 1.82
CA VAL A 376 2.59 35.42 1.42
C VAL A 376 2.20 34.26 2.33
N CYS A 377 2.05 34.47 3.65
CA CYS A 377 1.83 33.39 4.61
C CYS A 377 0.86 33.77 5.74
N ASP A 378 0.30 32.74 6.36
CA ASP A 378 -0.64 32.84 7.48
C ASP A 378 0.07 32.60 8.83
N LEU A 379 1.20 31.88 8.81
CA LEU A 379 1.99 31.52 9.98
C LEU A 379 3.49 31.53 9.64
N ILE A 380 4.31 32.01 10.56
CA ILE A 380 5.77 31.95 10.44
C ILE A 380 6.34 30.97 11.48
N ILE A 381 7.17 30.02 11.04
CA ILE A 381 7.98 29.19 11.91
C ILE A 381 9.44 29.70 11.82
N THR A 382 9.99 30.13 12.92
CA THR A 382 11.28 30.82 12.93
C THR A 382 12.23 30.30 13.99
N THR A 383 13.54 30.41 13.75
CA THR A 383 14.59 30.03 14.73
C THR A 383 14.99 31.17 15.66
N VAL A 384 14.45 32.36 15.47
CA VAL A 384 14.72 33.54 16.29
C VAL A 384 13.46 34.38 16.49
N LYS A 385 13.40 35.13 17.56
CA LYS A 385 12.26 36.06 17.77
C LYS A 385 12.31 37.15 16.72
N ILE A 386 11.20 37.28 15.97
CA ILE A 386 11.02 38.32 14.96
C ILE A 386 9.85 39.24 15.34
N ASN A 387 9.89 40.47 14.88
CA ASN A 387 8.78 41.40 15.02
C ASN A 387 7.96 41.33 13.71
N SER A 388 6.84 40.61 13.73
CA SER A 388 5.99 40.43 12.58
C SER A 388 4.51 40.55 12.97
N VAL A 389 3.68 41.06 12.07
CA VAL A 389 2.22 41.13 12.24
C VAL A 389 1.61 39.74 12.01
N VAL A 390 2.27 38.88 11.22
CA VAL A 390 1.89 37.49 11.04
C VAL A 390 2.28 36.70 12.30
N PRO A 391 1.38 35.88 12.85
CA PRO A 391 1.69 35.01 13.98
C PRO A 391 2.96 34.20 13.75
N SER A 392 3.80 34.06 14.77
CA SER A 392 5.07 33.34 14.63
C SER A 392 5.32 32.39 15.79
N ILE A 393 5.90 31.23 15.49
CA ILE A 393 6.34 30.22 16.46
C ILE A 393 7.88 30.17 16.40
N VAL A 394 8.50 30.37 17.55
CA VAL A 394 9.97 30.24 17.66
C VAL A 394 10.29 28.77 17.99
N VAL A 395 11.18 28.19 17.21
CA VAL A 395 11.59 26.79 17.33
C VAL A 395 13.12 26.67 17.35
N HIS A 396 13.61 25.56 17.85
CA HIS A 396 15.05 25.25 17.78
C HIS A 396 15.46 24.89 16.34
N PRO A 397 16.70 25.11 15.94
CA PRO A 397 17.23 24.71 14.62
C PRO A 397 17.07 23.23 14.30
N ILE A 398 17.01 22.37 15.34
CA ILE A 398 16.60 20.98 15.30
C ILE A 398 15.36 20.89 16.18
N LEU A 399 14.21 20.54 15.59
CA LEU A 399 12.93 20.50 16.31
C LEU A 399 12.98 19.52 17.49
N THR A 400 12.72 20.05 18.68
CA THR A 400 12.54 19.25 19.91
C THR A 400 11.10 18.76 20.02
N GLU A 401 10.84 17.82 20.94
CA GLU A 401 9.46 17.37 21.22
C GLU A 401 8.58 18.52 21.72
N LEU A 402 9.16 19.49 22.43
CA LEU A 402 8.44 20.67 22.88
C LEU A 402 8.07 21.58 21.70
N ASP A 403 8.97 21.75 20.73
CA ASP A 403 8.68 22.51 19.51
C ASP A 403 7.54 21.88 18.72
N ARG A 404 7.56 20.54 18.56
CA ARG A 404 6.50 19.80 17.87
C ARG A 404 5.15 20.00 18.56
N LYS A 405 5.11 19.90 19.90
CA LYS A 405 3.88 20.16 20.66
C LYS A 405 3.42 21.62 20.53
N ASN A 406 4.34 22.59 20.55
CA ASN A 406 4.00 24.00 20.39
C ASN A 406 3.43 24.29 19.00
N ILE A 407 3.99 23.67 17.97
CA ILE A 407 3.46 23.77 16.59
C ILE A 407 2.06 23.18 16.54
N MET A 408 1.87 21.96 17.01
CA MET A 408 0.57 21.28 16.95
C MET A 408 -0.53 21.98 17.77
N ASN A 409 -0.17 22.59 18.89
CA ASN A 409 -1.12 23.30 19.77
C ASN A 409 -1.35 24.77 19.36
N HIS A 410 -0.76 25.23 18.26
CA HIS A 410 -0.95 26.60 17.84
C HIS A 410 -2.40 26.86 17.35
N LYS A 411 -2.99 28.01 17.71
CA LYS A 411 -4.39 28.38 17.45
C LYS A 411 -4.84 28.26 15.99
N LEU A 412 -3.93 28.43 15.04
CA LEU A 412 -4.21 28.28 13.60
C LEU A 412 -4.20 26.82 13.12
N ILE A 413 -3.69 25.89 13.94
CA ILE A 413 -3.52 24.48 13.62
C ILE A 413 -4.53 23.62 14.37
N ALA A 414 -4.54 23.70 15.71
CA ALA A 414 -5.38 22.89 16.58
C ALA A 414 -6.90 22.97 16.37
N PRO A 415 -7.51 24.16 16.14
CA PRO A 415 -8.98 24.25 16.03
C PRO A 415 -9.55 23.65 14.76
N LYS A 416 -8.82 23.70 13.63
CA LYS A 416 -9.32 23.21 12.33
C LYS A 416 -9.54 21.69 12.32
N GLU A 417 -8.68 20.94 12.98
CA GLU A 417 -8.78 19.47 13.02
C GLU A 417 -9.98 18.99 13.85
N ILE A 418 -10.27 19.68 14.96
CA ILE A 418 -11.40 19.36 15.84
C ILE A 418 -12.73 19.74 15.21
N GLU A 419 -12.82 20.90 14.55
CA GLU A 419 -14.04 21.33 13.87
C GLU A 419 -14.41 20.43 12.69
N ILE A 420 -13.43 19.98 11.91
CA ILE A 420 -13.67 19.09 10.77
C ILE A 420 -14.22 17.73 11.24
N ARG A 421 -13.62 17.12 12.27
CA ARG A 421 -14.12 15.85 12.83
C ARG A 421 -15.50 16.00 13.44
N ARG A 422 -15.75 17.08 14.17
CA ARG A 422 -17.04 17.40 14.80
C ARG A 422 -18.14 17.53 13.75
N ASP A 423 -17.92 18.29 12.67
CA ASP A 423 -18.92 18.49 11.63
C ASP A 423 -19.23 17.22 10.86
N GLN A 424 -18.24 16.36 10.63
CA GLN A 424 -18.42 15.04 10.03
C GLN A 424 -19.30 14.14 10.91
N ILE A 425 -19.02 14.09 12.22
CA ILE A 425 -19.82 13.33 13.18
C ILE A 425 -21.27 13.83 13.17
N PHE A 426 -21.50 15.15 13.22
CA PHE A 426 -22.84 15.71 13.17
C PHE A 426 -23.58 15.40 11.87
N GLN A 427 -22.89 15.34 10.74
CA GLN A 427 -23.50 14.97 9.46
C GLN A 427 -23.93 13.50 9.43
N VAL A 428 -23.13 12.61 10.02
CA VAL A 428 -23.47 11.18 10.14
C VAL A 428 -24.67 11.00 11.08
N ILE A 429 -24.63 11.58 12.28
CA ILE A 429 -25.69 11.50 13.28
C ILE A 429 -27.03 11.99 12.71
N LYS A 430 -27.04 13.06 11.93
CA LYS A 430 -28.24 13.61 11.30
C LYS A 430 -29.00 12.61 10.43
N LYS A 431 -28.33 11.57 9.90
CA LYS A 431 -28.96 10.53 9.07
C LYS A 431 -29.75 9.52 9.90
N TYR A 432 -29.36 9.33 11.17
CA TYR A 432 -29.89 8.25 12.01
C TYR A 432 -30.73 8.74 13.19
N VAL A 433 -30.79 10.04 13.43
CA VAL A 433 -31.54 10.67 14.53
C VAL A 433 -32.76 11.39 13.97
N SER A 434 -33.90 11.30 14.67
CA SER A 434 -35.09 12.08 14.29
C SER A 434 -34.80 13.59 14.35
N PRO A 435 -35.43 14.41 13.47
CA PRO A 435 -35.19 15.84 13.45
C PRO A 435 -35.44 16.53 14.82
N GLU A 436 -36.35 15.98 15.62
CA GLU A 436 -36.68 16.48 16.95
C GLU A 436 -35.57 16.32 17.96
N ASN A 437 -34.85 15.15 17.92
CA ASN A 437 -33.77 14.82 18.84
C ASN A 437 -32.39 15.30 18.36
N TYR A 438 -32.26 15.63 17.07
CA TYR A 438 -30.98 16.01 16.50
C TYR A 438 -30.38 17.29 17.10
N LYS A 439 -31.21 18.28 17.38
CA LYS A 439 -30.73 19.55 17.91
C LYS A 439 -30.17 19.40 19.32
N ASP A 440 -30.89 18.72 20.19
CA ASP A 440 -30.48 18.52 21.58
C ASP A 440 -29.21 17.66 21.66
N LEU A 441 -29.16 16.56 20.89
CA LEU A 441 -27.96 15.71 20.80
C LEU A 441 -26.75 16.48 20.24
N LYS A 442 -26.95 17.34 19.26
CA LYS A 442 -25.90 18.19 18.71
C LYS A 442 -25.37 19.18 19.75
N ASP A 443 -26.23 19.78 20.53
CA ASP A 443 -25.88 20.75 21.58
C ASP A 443 -25.09 20.04 22.71
N ASP A 444 -25.54 18.86 23.15
CA ASP A 444 -24.87 18.04 24.17
C ASP A 444 -23.48 17.57 23.71
N LEU A 445 -23.37 17.06 22.49
CA LEU A 445 -22.09 16.65 21.93
C LEU A 445 -21.14 17.85 21.72
N THR A 446 -21.69 19.05 21.40
CA THR A 446 -20.87 20.25 21.25
C THR A 446 -20.26 20.67 22.60
N VAL A 447 -21.04 20.62 23.69
CA VAL A 447 -20.52 20.86 25.06
C VAL A 447 -19.46 19.83 25.43
N TYR A 448 -19.69 18.56 25.09
CA TYR A 448 -18.73 17.48 25.33
C TYR A 448 -17.40 17.71 24.63
N PHE A 449 -17.42 18.04 23.33
CA PHE A 449 -16.20 18.31 22.55
C PHE A 449 -15.47 19.60 23.00
N GLN A 450 -16.15 20.55 23.61
CA GLN A 450 -15.53 21.78 24.16
C GLN A 450 -14.89 21.55 25.54
N GLY A 451 -15.43 20.63 26.34
CA GLY A 451 -14.92 20.34 27.69
C GLY A 451 -13.80 19.31 27.79
N GLY A 452 -13.53 18.56 26.72
CA GLY A 452 -12.70 17.33 26.75
C GLY A 452 -11.21 17.49 26.44
N MET A 453 -10.66 18.68 26.31
CA MET A 453 -9.27 18.88 25.86
C MET A 453 -8.17 18.63 26.91
N GLN A 454 -8.47 18.17 28.12
CA GLN A 454 -7.44 17.93 29.14
C GLN A 454 -7.10 16.47 29.42
N GLU A 455 -7.83 15.48 28.90
CA GLU A 455 -7.54 14.06 29.18
C GLU A 455 -7.83 13.16 27.98
N PHE A 456 -6.96 13.17 26.98
CA PHE A 456 -6.90 12.09 25.98
C PHE A 456 -6.01 10.93 26.47
N ALA A 457 -6.43 10.31 27.53
CA ALA A 457 -5.94 9.01 27.96
C ALA A 457 -7.10 8.22 28.57
N ILE A 458 -8.17 7.98 27.79
CA ILE A 458 -9.22 7.03 28.19
C ILE A 458 -10.16 6.80 26.99
N GLU A 459 -9.77 5.92 26.08
CA GLU A 459 -10.64 5.39 25.02
C GLU A 459 -11.90 4.74 25.59
N ASP A 460 -11.79 3.98 26.68
CA ASP A 460 -12.91 3.27 27.33
C ASP A 460 -13.99 4.20 27.92
N LYS A 461 -13.64 5.39 28.40
CA LYS A 461 -14.63 6.33 28.97
C LYS A 461 -15.42 7.08 27.89
N LEU A 462 -14.82 7.29 26.70
CA LEU A 462 -15.48 7.97 25.61
C LEU A 462 -16.57 7.08 25.00
N GLU A 463 -16.24 5.81 24.79
CA GLU A 463 -17.18 4.82 24.27
C GLU A 463 -18.35 4.58 25.24
N LEU A 464 -18.07 4.48 26.53
CA LEU A 464 -19.10 4.29 27.56
C LEU A 464 -20.04 5.49 27.68
N LYS A 465 -19.53 6.74 27.55
CA LYS A 465 -20.35 7.94 27.59
C LYS A 465 -21.15 8.12 26.30
N LEU A 466 -20.54 7.85 25.13
CA LEU A 466 -21.24 7.93 23.84
C LEU A 466 -22.39 6.92 23.79
N ASN A 467 -22.15 5.69 24.20
CA ASN A 467 -23.16 4.64 24.29
C ASN A 467 -24.30 5.03 25.24
N LYS A 468 -23.97 5.61 26.40
CA LYS A 468 -25.00 6.09 27.35
C LYS A 468 -25.84 7.21 26.78
N MET A 469 -25.24 8.19 26.06
CA MET A 469 -25.98 9.26 25.39
C MET A 469 -26.84 8.71 24.24
N LEU A 470 -26.34 7.78 23.45
CA LEU A 470 -27.10 7.11 22.40
C LEU A 470 -28.32 6.36 22.94
N ASP A 471 -28.18 5.70 24.10
CA ASP A 471 -29.28 5.01 24.80
C ASP A 471 -30.32 6.01 25.33
N GLU A 472 -29.90 7.14 25.90
CA GLU A 472 -30.79 8.19 26.40
C GLU A 472 -31.65 8.80 25.28
N TYR A 473 -31.08 8.96 24.08
CA TYR A 473 -31.80 9.48 22.91
C TYR A 473 -32.50 8.38 22.08
N ARG A 474 -32.53 7.12 22.55
CA ARG A 474 -33.16 5.95 21.89
C ARG A 474 -32.66 5.71 20.48
N ILE A 475 -31.38 5.97 20.24
CA ILE A 475 -30.73 5.71 18.96
C ILE A 475 -30.27 4.25 18.99
N ARG A 476 -30.85 3.41 18.15
CA ARG A 476 -30.33 2.07 17.85
C ARG A 476 -29.38 2.19 16.65
N ILE A 477 -28.11 2.02 16.90
CA ILE A 477 -27.08 1.88 15.87
C ILE A 477 -27.00 0.42 15.45
#